data_d188af646c36b9100a482b2b776679bf
#
_entry.id   d188af646c36b9100a482b2b776679bf
#
_cell.length_a   1.000
_cell.length_b   1.000
_cell.length_c   1.000
_cell.angle_alpha   90.00
_cell.angle_beta   90.00
_cell.angle_gamma   90.00
#
_symmetry.space_group_name_H-M   'P 1'
#
loop_
_entity.id
_entity.type
_entity.pdbx_description
1 polymer ?
#
loop_
_entity_poly.entity_id
_entity_poly.type
_entity_poly.pdbx_seq_one_letter_code
_entity_poly.pdbx_strand_id
1 'polypeptide(L)'
;GLFEGEELSEPLGSTAGARDASGEFKSTVVVYPGHPERVLVIGLGDRKEFTTERARVAAAVAYKVAKGFKAEAIAWVLPPASEPGHYASALVEGTGFASFEFDHFKSGSDGKEAATELKSVEIVSRDDIGWAIELGETIANATNRARFLQSLPANVATPEYLAGRAGEIADAHEKVTVEVLDREGISAAGMGGLEAVSKGGQHVEPRLITLKYTGRGGGKVLGLVGKSVTFDTGGISIKPSGGTEEMKMDMSAA
;
A
#
# COMPACT_ATOMS: atom_id res chain seq x y z
N GLY A 1 -3.67 12.98 18.00
CA GLY A 1 -4.84 12.13 18.22
C GLY A 1 -5.49 12.39 19.57
N LEU A 2 -6.78 12.19 19.64
CA LEU A 2 -7.60 12.39 20.85
C LEU A 2 -8.40 11.10 21.09
N PHE A 3 -8.34 10.58 22.32
CA PHE A 3 -9.18 9.44 22.70
C PHE A 3 -10.53 9.89 23.28
N GLU A 4 -11.52 8.97 23.28
CA GLU A 4 -12.81 9.25 23.90
C GLU A 4 -12.67 9.63 25.37
N GLY A 5 -13.40 10.67 25.79
CA GLY A 5 -13.36 11.21 27.15
C GLY A 5 -12.16 12.11 27.44
N GLU A 6 -11.25 12.34 26.49
CA GLU A 6 -10.16 13.30 26.60
C GLU A 6 -10.55 14.65 26.01
N GLU A 7 -9.96 15.72 26.56
CA GLU A 7 -10.07 17.08 26.06
C GLU A 7 -8.71 17.54 25.52
N LEU A 8 -8.75 18.52 24.62
CA LEU A 8 -7.52 19.15 24.13
C LEU A 8 -6.90 19.99 25.26
N SER A 9 -5.63 19.69 25.54
CA SER A 9 -4.85 20.48 26.49
C SER A 9 -4.43 21.82 25.87
N GLU A 10 -4.09 22.78 26.76
CA GLU A 10 -3.51 24.05 26.31
C GLU A 10 -2.17 23.84 25.57
N PRO A 11 -1.87 24.66 24.56
CA PRO A 11 -2.66 25.80 24.07
C PRO A 11 -3.77 25.47 23.08
N LEU A 12 -3.94 24.20 22.68
CA LEU A 12 -4.92 23.81 21.66
C LEU A 12 -6.37 23.96 22.17
N GLY A 13 -6.62 23.67 23.44
CA GLY A 13 -7.95 23.75 24.05
C GLY A 13 -8.61 25.12 24.01
N SER A 14 -7.82 26.19 23.96
CA SER A 14 -8.30 27.56 23.86
C SER A 14 -8.48 28.08 22.44
N THR A 15 -8.12 27.28 21.41
CA THR A 15 -8.23 27.69 20.01
C THR A 15 -9.67 27.65 19.50
N ALA A 16 -9.95 28.44 18.46
CA ALA A 16 -11.23 28.36 17.78
C ALA A 16 -11.43 26.94 17.18
N GLY A 17 -12.60 26.39 17.41
CA GLY A 17 -12.95 25.03 16.97
C GLY A 17 -12.53 23.90 17.91
N ALA A 18 -11.74 24.18 18.95
CA ALA A 18 -11.30 23.16 19.91
C ALA A 18 -12.46 22.41 20.59
N ARG A 19 -13.58 23.10 20.81
CA ARG A 19 -14.79 22.53 21.44
C ARG A 19 -15.49 21.49 20.56
N ASP A 20 -15.23 21.51 19.25
CA ASP A 20 -15.80 20.54 18.29
C ASP A 20 -14.93 19.27 18.19
N ALA A 21 -13.77 19.26 18.87
CA ALA A 21 -12.90 18.11 18.91
C ALA A 21 -13.57 16.97 19.69
N SER A 22 -13.66 15.82 19.06
CA SER A 22 -14.22 14.61 19.67
C SER A 22 -13.19 13.47 19.60
N GLY A 23 -13.14 12.67 20.64
CA GLY A 23 -12.38 11.42 20.65
C GLY A 23 -13.03 10.29 19.87
N GLU A 24 -14.25 10.47 19.36
CA GLU A 24 -14.94 9.46 18.56
C GLU A 24 -14.09 9.05 17.35
N PHE A 25 -13.99 7.73 17.10
CA PHE A 25 -13.12 7.19 16.07
C PHE A 25 -13.41 7.75 14.68
N LYS A 26 -12.39 8.27 14.02
CA LYS A 26 -12.41 8.97 12.72
C LYS A 26 -13.02 10.38 12.73
N SER A 27 -13.46 10.89 13.86
CA SER A 27 -13.83 12.30 13.93
C SER A 27 -12.63 13.17 13.60
N THR A 28 -12.86 14.32 12.98
CA THR A 28 -11.79 15.25 12.58
C THR A 28 -12.21 16.68 12.85
N VAL A 29 -11.31 17.45 13.41
CA VAL A 29 -11.46 18.91 13.50
C VAL A 29 -10.11 19.57 13.22
N VAL A 30 -10.13 20.72 12.55
CA VAL A 30 -8.93 21.54 12.32
C VAL A 30 -8.99 22.74 13.23
N VAL A 31 -7.95 22.95 14.01
CA VAL A 31 -7.78 24.11 14.87
C VAL A 31 -6.61 24.96 14.41
N TYR A 32 -6.62 26.25 14.73
CA TYR A 32 -5.67 27.25 14.22
C TYR A 32 -4.95 27.96 15.38
N PRO A 33 -3.93 27.32 15.97
CA PRO A 33 -3.22 27.88 17.12
C PRO A 33 -2.23 29.00 16.78
N GLY A 34 -2.01 29.27 15.48
CA GLY A 34 -1.03 30.24 15.00
C GLY A 34 0.32 29.59 14.64
N HIS A 35 0.91 28.86 15.56
CA HIS A 35 2.12 28.05 15.34
C HIS A 35 1.96 26.67 15.97
N PRO A 36 1.92 25.58 15.17
CA PRO A 36 1.82 25.59 13.72
C PRO A 36 0.52 26.26 13.21
N GLU A 37 0.49 26.65 11.95
CA GLU A 37 -0.68 27.36 11.37
C GLU A 37 -1.97 26.56 11.52
N ARG A 38 -1.89 25.24 11.36
CA ARG A 38 -3.01 24.30 11.45
C ARG A 38 -2.65 23.06 12.24
N VAL A 39 -3.55 22.62 13.07
CA VAL A 39 -3.47 21.33 13.75
C VAL A 39 -4.73 20.54 13.45
N LEU A 40 -4.56 19.38 12.82
CA LEU A 40 -5.62 18.42 12.61
C LEU A 40 -5.73 17.51 13.85
N VAL A 41 -6.86 17.56 14.52
CA VAL A 41 -7.19 16.64 15.61
C VAL A 41 -8.01 15.49 15.05
N ILE A 42 -7.62 14.27 15.38
CA ILE A 42 -8.30 13.05 14.93
C ILE A 42 -8.73 12.25 16.15
N GLY A 43 -10.00 11.86 16.19
CA GLY A 43 -10.54 10.96 17.18
C GLY A 43 -10.04 9.52 16.97
N LEU A 44 -9.52 8.93 18.03
CA LEU A 44 -8.92 7.58 18.02
C LEU A 44 -9.85 6.51 18.62
N GLY A 45 -11.00 6.91 19.14
CA GLY A 45 -11.95 6.02 19.81
C GLY A 45 -11.54 5.67 21.24
N ASP A 46 -12.09 4.61 21.78
CA ASP A 46 -11.70 4.11 23.10
C ASP A 46 -10.23 3.69 23.09
N ARG A 47 -9.47 4.17 24.08
CA ARG A 47 -8.05 3.86 24.27
C ARG A 47 -7.78 2.36 24.39
N LYS A 48 -8.71 1.59 25.00
CA LYS A 48 -8.57 0.14 25.16
C LYS A 48 -8.68 -0.64 23.84
N GLU A 49 -9.34 -0.03 22.84
CA GLU A 49 -9.53 -0.61 21.54
C GLU A 49 -8.52 -0.08 20.51
N PHE A 50 -7.62 0.82 20.92
CA PHE A 50 -6.64 1.40 20.02
C PHE A 50 -5.58 0.37 19.64
N THR A 51 -5.52 0.07 18.36
CA THR A 51 -4.62 -0.91 17.74
C THR A 51 -3.80 -0.25 16.63
N THR A 52 -2.78 -0.94 16.12
CA THR A 52 -2.04 -0.50 14.93
C THR A 52 -2.95 -0.33 13.71
N GLU A 53 -4.01 -1.14 13.59
CA GLU A 53 -4.98 -0.98 12.51
C GLU A 53 -5.77 0.33 12.66
N ARG A 54 -6.21 0.68 13.87
CA ARG A 54 -6.86 1.99 14.10
C ARG A 54 -5.91 3.16 13.82
N ALA A 55 -4.62 3.00 14.11
CA ALA A 55 -3.61 3.99 13.75
C ALA A 55 -3.46 4.15 12.22
N ARG A 56 -3.44 3.04 11.44
CA ARG A 56 -3.45 3.09 9.97
C ARG A 56 -4.66 3.84 9.44
N VAL A 57 -5.84 3.52 9.96
CA VAL A 57 -7.08 4.19 9.55
C VAL A 57 -7.06 5.68 9.90
N ALA A 58 -6.59 6.05 11.09
CA ALA A 58 -6.43 7.45 11.49
C ALA A 58 -5.47 8.20 10.54
N ALA A 59 -4.36 7.57 10.15
CA ALA A 59 -3.42 8.13 9.20
C ALA A 59 -4.05 8.34 7.81
N ALA A 60 -4.84 7.38 7.33
CA ALA A 60 -5.55 7.50 6.07
C ALA A 60 -6.60 8.65 6.10
N VAL A 61 -7.28 8.82 7.22
CA VAL A 61 -8.22 9.94 7.42
C VAL A 61 -7.46 11.27 7.42
N ALA A 62 -6.34 11.35 8.15
CA ALA A 62 -5.50 12.55 8.19
C ALA A 62 -5.00 12.95 6.80
N TYR A 63 -4.50 11.98 6.04
CA TYR A 63 -4.05 12.22 4.67
C TYR A 63 -5.15 12.84 3.80
N LYS A 64 -6.37 12.27 3.84
CA LYS A 64 -7.50 12.80 3.05
C LYS A 64 -7.85 14.24 3.42
N VAL A 65 -7.84 14.57 4.71
CA VAL A 65 -8.11 15.93 5.17
C VAL A 65 -6.99 16.88 4.74
N ALA A 66 -5.72 16.49 4.95
CA ALA A 66 -4.55 17.26 4.56
C ALA A 66 -4.51 17.52 3.04
N LYS A 67 -4.85 16.51 2.23
CA LYS A 67 -4.98 16.65 0.77
C LYS A 67 -6.04 17.71 0.40
N GLY A 68 -7.17 17.76 1.12
CA GLY A 68 -8.19 18.79 0.92
C GLY A 68 -7.69 20.21 1.21
N PHE A 69 -6.72 20.35 2.10
CA PHE A 69 -6.03 21.62 2.39
C PHE A 69 -4.82 21.89 1.48
N LYS A 70 -4.52 21.02 0.52
CA LYS A 70 -3.31 21.08 -0.31
C LYS A 70 -2.03 21.13 0.53
N ALA A 71 -2.00 20.39 1.65
CA ALA A 71 -0.84 20.33 2.52
C ALA A 71 0.30 19.55 1.84
N GLU A 72 1.51 20.09 1.91
CA GLU A 72 2.71 19.44 1.38
C GLU A 72 3.41 18.55 2.41
N ALA A 73 3.13 18.74 3.69
CA ALA A 73 3.73 17.97 4.79
C ALA A 73 2.70 17.69 5.89
N ILE A 74 2.85 16.54 6.55
CA ILE A 74 2.11 16.16 7.75
C ILE A 74 3.13 15.80 8.82
N ALA A 75 3.01 16.41 10.01
CA ALA A 75 3.76 15.99 11.18
C ALA A 75 2.82 15.30 12.19
N TRP A 76 3.16 14.07 12.55
CA TRP A 76 2.47 13.33 13.60
C TRP A 76 3.18 13.51 14.92
N VAL A 77 2.43 13.87 15.96
CA VAL A 77 2.92 13.76 17.34
C VAL A 77 2.45 12.43 17.90
N LEU A 78 3.38 11.53 18.15
CA LEU A 78 3.06 10.21 18.68
C LEU A 78 2.66 10.32 20.15
N PRO A 79 1.49 9.79 20.56
CA PRO A 79 1.16 9.73 21.97
C PRO A 79 2.08 8.76 22.69
N PRO A 80 2.33 8.95 24.00
CA PRO A 80 3.06 7.96 24.79
C PRO A 80 2.38 6.58 24.70
N ALA A 81 3.14 5.59 24.30
CA ALA A 81 2.68 4.20 24.13
C ALA A 81 3.76 3.22 24.58
N SER A 82 3.37 2.00 24.92
CA SER A 82 4.32 0.93 25.29
C SER A 82 5.19 0.50 24.11
N GLU A 83 4.67 0.62 22.89
CA GLU A 83 5.34 0.18 21.64
C GLU A 83 5.22 1.27 20.55
N PRO A 84 5.89 2.43 20.74
CA PRO A 84 5.73 3.57 19.84
C PRO A 84 6.13 3.26 18.40
N GLY A 85 7.11 2.39 18.18
CA GLY A 85 7.55 1.98 16.84
C GLY A 85 6.44 1.31 16.03
N HIS A 86 5.64 0.43 16.62
CA HIS A 86 4.55 -0.23 15.90
C HIS A 86 3.46 0.77 15.45
N TYR A 87 3.19 1.77 16.26
CA TYR A 87 2.26 2.85 15.86
C TYR A 87 2.87 3.77 14.81
N ALA A 88 4.17 4.08 14.92
CA ALA A 88 4.87 4.86 13.91
C ALA A 88 4.81 4.18 12.53
N SER A 89 5.17 2.88 12.46
CA SER A 89 5.03 2.09 11.25
C SER A 89 3.61 2.13 10.67
N ALA A 90 2.61 1.93 11.54
CA ALA A 90 1.20 1.94 11.14
C ALA A 90 0.74 3.31 10.58
N LEU A 91 1.24 4.43 11.12
CA LEU A 91 0.95 5.76 10.60
C LEU A 91 1.57 5.98 9.21
N VAL A 92 2.80 5.53 9.00
CA VAL A 92 3.47 5.59 7.69
C VAL A 92 2.71 4.72 6.68
N GLU A 93 2.40 3.48 7.04
CA GLU A 93 1.63 2.56 6.20
C GLU A 93 0.28 3.15 5.80
N GLY A 94 -0.50 3.63 6.79
CA GLY A 94 -1.83 4.18 6.54
C GLY A 94 -1.81 5.41 5.63
N THR A 95 -0.82 6.29 5.78
CA THR A 95 -0.61 7.42 4.90
C THR A 95 -0.25 6.95 3.48
N GLY A 96 0.73 6.03 3.37
CA GLY A 96 1.17 5.48 2.10
C GLY A 96 0.04 4.73 1.36
N PHE A 97 -0.80 3.96 2.08
CA PHE A 97 -1.94 3.28 1.46
C PHE A 97 -3.01 4.27 0.96
N ALA A 98 -3.23 5.36 1.70
CA ALA A 98 -4.21 6.38 1.32
C ALA A 98 -3.74 7.28 0.18
N SER A 99 -2.43 7.42 -0.01
CA SER A 99 -1.84 8.23 -1.08
C SER A 99 -1.85 7.53 -2.45
N PHE A 100 -2.12 6.23 -2.49
CA PHE A 100 -2.14 5.49 -3.75
C PHE A 100 -3.29 5.94 -4.64
N GLU A 101 -2.96 6.38 -5.84
CA GLU A 101 -3.89 6.71 -6.92
C GLU A 101 -3.43 6.01 -8.21
N PHE A 102 -4.38 5.44 -8.94
CA PHE A 102 -4.12 4.84 -10.25
C PHE A 102 -4.79 5.68 -11.33
N ASP A 103 -4.01 6.55 -11.96
CA ASP A 103 -4.45 7.45 -13.03
C ASP A 103 -3.67 7.25 -14.35
N HIS A 104 -2.87 6.19 -14.41
CA HIS A 104 -1.91 5.88 -15.48
C HIS A 104 -2.50 5.95 -16.91
N PHE A 105 -3.79 5.67 -17.06
CA PHE A 105 -4.47 5.69 -18.36
C PHE A 105 -5.50 6.83 -18.48
N LYS A 106 -5.55 7.75 -17.53
CA LYS A 106 -6.44 8.90 -17.64
C LYS A 106 -5.82 9.92 -18.59
N SER A 107 -6.46 10.13 -19.76
CA SER A 107 -6.12 11.23 -20.66
C SER A 107 -6.73 12.54 -20.17
N GLY A 108 -5.96 13.63 -20.23
CA GLY A 108 -6.49 14.98 -20.06
C GLY A 108 -6.55 15.48 -18.62
N SER A 109 -5.35 15.71 -18.05
CA SER A 109 -5.19 16.73 -17.00
C SER A 109 -4.91 18.12 -17.59
N ASP A 110 -5.20 18.32 -18.89
CA ASP A 110 -4.99 19.61 -19.55
C ASP A 110 -5.88 20.67 -18.87
N GLY A 111 -5.26 21.47 -17.99
CA GLY A 111 -5.90 22.57 -17.29
C GLY A 111 -6.36 22.31 -15.86
N LYS A 112 -6.21 21.11 -15.30
CA LYS A 112 -6.32 20.93 -13.85
C LYS A 112 -4.98 21.25 -13.21
N GLU A 113 -4.97 22.20 -12.26
CA GLU A 113 -3.81 22.35 -11.37
C GLU A 113 -3.39 20.96 -10.87
N ALA A 114 -2.12 20.63 -11.02
CA ALA A 114 -1.58 19.40 -10.43
C ALA A 114 -1.98 19.36 -8.96
N ALA A 115 -2.64 18.30 -8.54
CA ALA A 115 -2.99 18.16 -7.13
C ALA A 115 -1.72 18.30 -6.32
N THR A 116 -1.72 19.14 -5.29
CA THR A 116 -0.57 19.28 -4.41
C THR A 116 -0.28 17.91 -3.80
N GLU A 117 0.89 17.39 -4.09
CA GLU A 117 1.32 16.09 -3.60
C GLU A 117 1.94 16.25 -2.20
N LEU A 118 1.61 15.33 -1.30
CA LEU A 118 2.24 15.27 0.01
C LEU A 118 3.72 14.87 -0.17
N LYS A 119 4.62 15.77 0.18
CA LYS A 119 6.07 15.58 -0.01
C LYS A 119 6.73 14.88 1.16
N SER A 120 6.20 15.07 2.38
CA SER A 120 6.79 14.48 3.58
C SER A 120 5.76 14.11 4.63
N VAL A 121 6.10 13.04 5.38
CA VAL A 121 5.44 12.65 6.61
C VAL A 121 6.51 12.60 7.70
N GLU A 122 6.33 13.39 8.73
CA GLU A 122 7.23 13.45 9.87
C GLU A 122 6.57 12.82 11.09
N ILE A 123 7.32 12.09 11.89
CA ILE A 123 6.83 11.52 13.14
C ILE A 123 7.69 12.02 14.29
N VAL A 124 7.08 12.81 15.17
CA VAL A 124 7.73 13.35 16.36
C VAL A 124 7.58 12.34 17.48
N SER A 125 8.69 11.80 17.94
CA SER A 125 8.78 10.86 19.05
C SER A 125 9.98 11.18 19.94
N ARG A 126 9.91 10.74 21.21
CA ARG A 126 11.06 10.75 22.13
C ARG A 126 11.90 9.48 22.04
N ASP A 127 11.33 8.44 21.45
CA ASP A 127 11.93 7.12 21.27
C ASP A 127 12.61 7.03 19.92
N ASP A 128 13.61 6.14 19.81
CA ASP A 128 14.21 5.78 18.53
C ASP A 128 13.25 4.89 17.74
N ILE A 129 12.63 5.48 16.72
CA ILE A 129 11.65 4.83 15.85
C ILE A 129 12.09 4.73 14.39
N GLY A 130 13.36 5.02 14.09
CA GLY A 130 13.88 5.04 12.70
C GLY A 130 13.60 3.73 11.97
N TRP A 131 13.87 2.59 12.60
CA TRP A 131 13.59 1.27 12.06
C TRP A 131 12.12 1.04 11.70
N ALA A 132 11.21 1.63 12.47
CA ALA A 132 9.79 1.45 12.28
C ALA A 132 9.25 2.29 11.11
N ILE A 133 9.85 3.45 10.88
CA ILE A 133 9.56 4.29 9.71
C ILE A 133 10.00 3.54 8.45
N GLU A 134 11.25 3.05 8.41
CA GLU A 134 11.77 2.26 7.28
C GLU A 134 10.90 1.01 6.98
N LEU A 135 10.44 0.33 8.04
CA LEU A 135 9.55 -0.81 7.90
C LEU A 135 8.20 -0.39 7.29
N GLY A 136 7.60 0.67 7.81
CA GLY A 136 6.32 1.20 7.32
C GLY A 136 6.40 1.64 5.86
N GLU A 137 7.47 2.32 5.46
CA GLU A 137 7.73 2.70 4.07
C GLU A 137 7.89 1.47 3.17
N THR A 138 8.63 0.47 3.61
CA THR A 138 8.83 -0.77 2.86
C THR A 138 7.50 -1.48 2.61
N ILE A 139 6.67 -1.62 3.65
CA ILE A 139 5.36 -2.27 3.54
C ILE A 139 4.42 -1.46 2.65
N ALA A 140 4.37 -0.12 2.83
CA ALA A 140 3.51 0.74 2.03
C ALA A 140 3.90 0.70 0.54
N ASN A 141 5.18 0.78 0.24
CA ASN A 141 5.70 0.74 -1.12
C ASN A 141 5.44 -0.61 -1.79
N ALA A 142 5.70 -1.74 -1.09
CA ALA A 142 5.44 -3.08 -1.61
C ALA A 142 3.95 -3.29 -1.89
N THR A 143 3.08 -2.89 -0.95
CA THR A 143 1.63 -2.99 -1.12
C THR A 143 1.13 -2.14 -2.29
N ASN A 144 1.62 -0.90 -2.42
CA ASN A 144 1.21 -0.02 -3.51
C ASN A 144 1.73 -0.49 -4.87
N ARG A 145 2.91 -1.13 -4.93
CA ARG A 145 3.38 -1.82 -6.15
C ARG A 145 2.45 -2.96 -6.55
N ALA A 146 2.04 -3.80 -5.61
CA ALA A 146 1.07 -4.86 -5.87
C ALA A 146 -0.28 -4.29 -6.36
N ARG A 147 -0.78 -3.23 -5.70
CA ARG A 147 -2.02 -2.54 -6.12
C ARG A 147 -1.89 -1.92 -7.51
N PHE A 148 -0.74 -1.37 -7.84
CA PHE A 148 -0.46 -0.85 -9.19
C PHE A 148 -0.55 -1.97 -10.23
N LEU A 149 0.14 -3.11 -10.01
CA LEU A 149 0.09 -4.27 -10.90
C LEU A 149 -1.34 -4.79 -11.06
N GLN A 150 -2.07 -4.94 -9.96
CA GLN A 150 -3.47 -5.35 -9.96
C GLN A 150 -4.38 -4.38 -10.73
N SER A 151 -4.07 -3.08 -10.72
CA SER A 151 -4.87 -2.06 -11.39
C SER A 151 -4.63 -2.00 -12.90
N LEU A 152 -3.49 -2.52 -13.38
CA LEU A 152 -3.19 -2.59 -14.80
C LEU A 152 -4.20 -3.47 -15.54
N PRO A 153 -4.60 -3.12 -16.78
CA PRO A 153 -5.41 -3.99 -17.60
C PRO A 153 -4.61 -5.22 -18.07
N ALA A 154 -5.29 -6.32 -18.31
CA ALA A 154 -4.67 -7.61 -18.61
C ALA A 154 -3.84 -7.64 -19.91
N ASN A 155 -4.10 -6.72 -20.84
CA ASN A 155 -3.29 -6.54 -22.04
C ASN A 155 -1.96 -5.81 -21.77
N VAL A 156 -1.76 -5.26 -20.58
CA VAL A 156 -0.51 -4.65 -20.12
C VAL A 156 0.15 -5.54 -19.08
N ALA A 157 -0.57 -5.96 -18.04
CA ALA A 157 -0.06 -6.90 -17.03
C ALA A 157 -0.03 -8.33 -17.57
N THR A 158 0.77 -8.57 -18.60
CA THR A 158 0.99 -9.89 -19.20
C THR A 158 2.01 -10.71 -18.40
N PRO A 159 2.10 -12.04 -18.59
CA PRO A 159 3.14 -12.84 -17.95
C PRO A 159 4.56 -12.32 -18.22
N GLU A 160 4.81 -11.82 -19.43
CA GLU A 160 6.12 -11.25 -19.79
C GLU A 160 6.39 -9.92 -19.07
N TYR A 161 5.37 -9.07 -18.94
CA TYR A 161 5.48 -7.84 -18.15
C TYR A 161 5.84 -8.15 -16.69
N LEU A 162 5.19 -9.15 -16.08
CA LEU A 162 5.47 -9.57 -14.72
C LEU A 162 6.89 -10.15 -14.57
N ALA A 163 7.34 -10.95 -15.56
CA ALA A 163 8.71 -11.45 -15.61
C ALA A 163 9.74 -10.30 -15.69
N GLY A 164 9.46 -9.28 -16.51
CA GLY A 164 10.27 -8.06 -16.57
C GLY A 164 10.34 -7.34 -15.22
N ARG A 165 9.20 -7.21 -14.53
CA ARG A 165 9.17 -6.60 -13.17
C ARG A 165 9.98 -7.42 -12.16
N ALA A 166 9.96 -8.73 -12.25
CA ALA A 166 10.79 -9.60 -11.41
C ALA A 166 12.29 -9.43 -11.72
N GLY A 167 12.65 -9.24 -12.99
CA GLY A 167 14.00 -8.89 -13.43
C GLY A 167 14.48 -7.59 -12.79
N GLU A 168 13.68 -6.53 -12.85
CA GLU A 168 14.00 -5.23 -12.23
C GLU A 168 14.23 -5.34 -10.70
N ILE A 169 13.48 -6.21 -10.02
CA ILE A 169 13.69 -6.48 -8.59
C ILE A 169 15.04 -7.17 -8.36
N ALA A 170 15.40 -8.15 -9.20
CA ALA A 170 16.68 -8.84 -9.08
C ALA A 170 17.85 -7.89 -9.39
N ASP A 171 17.74 -7.04 -10.39
CA ASP A 171 18.76 -6.06 -10.74
C ASP A 171 18.98 -5.00 -9.66
N ALA A 172 17.92 -4.64 -8.93
CA ALA A 172 18.00 -3.67 -7.84
C ALA A 172 18.55 -4.25 -6.52
N HIS A 173 18.63 -5.57 -6.37
CA HIS A 173 18.97 -6.22 -5.11
C HIS A 173 19.97 -7.37 -5.28
N GLU A 174 21.23 -7.17 -4.95
CA GLU A 174 22.33 -8.14 -5.09
C GLU A 174 22.04 -9.54 -4.49
N LYS A 175 21.16 -9.63 -3.49
CA LYS A 175 20.80 -10.88 -2.83
C LYS A 175 19.59 -11.57 -3.43
N VAL A 176 19.03 -11.01 -4.49
CA VAL A 176 17.88 -11.56 -5.20
C VAL A 176 18.34 -12.06 -6.56
N THR A 177 17.95 -13.27 -6.90
CA THR A 177 18.12 -13.82 -8.26
C THR A 177 16.75 -14.16 -8.83
N VAL A 178 16.63 -14.07 -10.15
CA VAL A 178 15.41 -14.42 -10.86
C VAL A 178 15.70 -15.54 -11.86
N GLU A 179 14.79 -16.51 -11.94
CA GLU A 179 14.72 -17.52 -12.97
C GLU A 179 13.33 -17.45 -13.60
N VAL A 180 13.27 -17.46 -14.92
CA VAL A 180 12.02 -17.42 -15.68
C VAL A 180 12.00 -18.58 -16.65
N LEU A 181 11.04 -19.50 -16.46
CA LEU A 181 10.78 -20.55 -17.46
C LEU A 181 9.69 -20.07 -18.42
N ASP A 182 9.98 -20.22 -19.69
CA ASP A 182 9.02 -20.07 -20.78
C ASP A 182 8.21 -21.36 -21.01
N ARG A 183 7.45 -21.43 -22.07
CA ARG A 183 6.65 -22.61 -22.45
C ARG A 183 7.47 -23.90 -22.55
N GLU A 184 8.64 -23.82 -23.19
CA GLU A 184 9.51 -24.98 -23.34
C GLU A 184 10.09 -25.44 -22.02
N GLY A 185 10.55 -24.51 -21.21
CA GLY A 185 11.05 -24.78 -19.85
C GLY A 185 9.98 -25.37 -18.93
N ILE A 186 8.76 -24.86 -19.00
CA ILE A 186 7.60 -25.35 -18.24
C ILE A 186 7.28 -26.81 -18.65
N SER A 187 7.26 -27.08 -19.94
CA SER A 187 7.02 -28.43 -20.49
C SER A 187 8.14 -29.40 -20.12
N ALA A 188 9.41 -29.00 -20.27
CA ALA A 188 10.58 -29.79 -19.90
C ALA A 188 10.60 -30.10 -18.39
N ALA A 189 10.11 -29.21 -17.55
CA ALA A 189 9.97 -29.43 -16.11
C ALA A 189 8.77 -30.34 -15.74
N GLY A 190 7.99 -30.83 -16.71
CA GLY A 190 6.84 -31.72 -16.51
C GLY A 190 5.64 -31.04 -15.81
N MET A 191 5.53 -29.72 -15.91
CA MET A 191 4.47 -28.94 -15.25
C MET A 191 3.17 -28.94 -16.04
N GLY A 192 2.59 -30.12 -16.26
CA GLY A 192 1.43 -30.32 -17.13
C GLY A 192 0.19 -29.49 -16.76
N GLY A 193 -0.03 -29.20 -15.47
CA GLY A 193 -1.12 -28.32 -15.03
C GLY A 193 -0.95 -26.88 -15.51
N LEU A 194 0.25 -26.31 -15.39
CA LEU A 194 0.57 -24.96 -15.87
C LEU A 194 0.51 -24.90 -17.42
N GLU A 195 1.04 -25.93 -18.06
CA GLU A 195 0.97 -26.08 -19.52
C GLU A 195 -0.48 -26.12 -20.00
N ALA A 196 -1.34 -26.94 -19.37
CA ALA A 196 -2.74 -27.05 -19.75
C ALA A 196 -3.51 -25.74 -19.64
N VAL A 197 -3.31 -25.01 -18.52
CA VAL A 197 -3.95 -23.69 -18.32
C VAL A 197 -3.47 -22.67 -19.36
N SER A 198 -2.20 -22.70 -19.71
CA SER A 198 -1.61 -21.73 -20.65
C SER A 198 -1.92 -21.97 -22.12
N LYS A 199 -2.41 -23.17 -22.49
CA LYS A 199 -2.72 -23.51 -23.89
C LYS A 199 -3.78 -22.62 -24.53
N GLY A 200 -4.69 -22.05 -23.75
CA GLY A 200 -5.71 -21.13 -24.26
C GLY A 200 -5.17 -19.76 -24.71
N GLY A 201 -4.02 -19.36 -24.21
CA GLY A 201 -3.37 -18.08 -24.54
C GLY A 201 -2.47 -18.23 -25.78
N GLN A 202 -3.02 -18.12 -26.99
CA GLN A 202 -2.23 -18.31 -28.21
C GLN A 202 -1.24 -17.20 -28.52
N HIS A 203 -1.50 -15.98 -28.03
CA HIS A 203 -0.71 -14.79 -28.33
C HIS A 203 0.16 -14.31 -27.15
N VAL A 204 0.06 -14.97 -26.02
CA VAL A 204 0.79 -14.61 -24.79
C VAL A 204 1.49 -15.84 -24.25
N GLU A 205 2.80 -15.78 -24.19
CA GLU A 205 3.61 -16.87 -23.67
C GLU A 205 3.51 -16.98 -22.14
N PRO A 206 3.30 -18.19 -21.59
CA PRO A 206 3.32 -18.40 -20.16
C PRO A 206 4.70 -18.16 -19.58
N ARG A 207 4.76 -17.79 -18.30
CA ARG A 207 5.99 -17.68 -17.53
C ARG A 207 5.82 -18.34 -16.18
N LEU A 208 6.82 -19.10 -15.73
CA LEU A 208 7.01 -19.44 -14.35
C LEU A 208 8.15 -18.58 -13.82
N ILE A 209 7.85 -17.71 -12.87
CA ILE A 209 8.80 -16.74 -12.33
C ILE A 209 9.23 -17.21 -10.96
N THR A 210 10.52 -17.42 -10.75
CA THR A 210 11.08 -17.78 -9.44
C THR A 210 12.03 -16.69 -8.99
N LEU A 211 11.69 -15.99 -7.92
CA LEU A 211 12.57 -15.08 -7.22
C LEU A 211 13.18 -15.80 -6.01
N LYS A 212 14.50 -15.77 -5.90
CA LYS A 212 15.22 -16.37 -4.76
C LYS A 212 15.98 -15.27 -4.04
N TYR A 213 15.61 -15.03 -2.79
CA TYR A 213 16.35 -14.16 -1.88
C TYR A 213 17.33 -14.99 -1.04
N THR A 214 18.61 -14.67 -1.13
CA THR A 214 19.65 -15.30 -0.32
C THR A 214 20.04 -14.35 0.80
N GLY A 215 19.41 -14.53 1.97
CA GLY A 215 19.63 -13.71 3.16
C GLY A 215 20.96 -14.01 3.86
N ARG A 216 20.93 -14.33 5.15
CA ARG A 216 22.14 -14.58 5.96
C ARG A 216 22.81 -15.93 5.70
N GLY A 217 22.21 -16.80 4.89
CA GLY A 217 22.69 -18.14 4.63
C GLY A 217 22.44 -19.10 5.82
N GLY A 218 22.20 -20.38 5.49
CA GLY A 218 21.93 -21.44 6.48
C GLY A 218 20.53 -21.36 7.10
N GLY A 219 19.86 -22.48 7.21
CA GLY A 219 18.54 -22.55 7.80
C GLY A 219 17.47 -23.10 6.86
N LYS A 220 16.21 -22.97 7.27
CA LYS A 220 15.06 -23.42 6.47
C LYS A 220 14.77 -22.44 5.37
N VAL A 221 14.40 -22.96 4.20
CA VAL A 221 13.91 -22.17 3.07
C VAL A 221 12.40 -21.99 3.23
N LEU A 222 11.92 -20.75 3.17
CA LEU A 222 10.51 -20.43 3.05
C LEU A 222 10.17 -20.32 1.57
N GLY A 223 9.24 -21.13 1.08
CA GLY A 223 8.67 -21.04 -0.24
C GLY A 223 7.33 -20.33 -0.18
N LEU A 224 7.16 -19.31 -1.00
CA LEU A 224 5.88 -18.64 -1.25
C LEU A 224 5.45 -18.98 -2.67
N VAL A 225 4.21 -19.41 -2.85
CA VAL A 225 3.67 -19.75 -4.17
C VAL A 225 2.46 -18.88 -4.42
N GLY A 226 2.53 -18.06 -5.46
CA GLY A 226 1.47 -17.15 -5.85
C GLY A 226 0.80 -17.58 -7.15
N LYS A 227 -0.54 -17.50 -7.19
CA LYS A 227 -1.30 -17.61 -8.44
C LYS A 227 -1.10 -16.31 -9.22
N SER A 228 -0.76 -16.44 -10.52
CA SER A 228 -0.51 -15.31 -11.40
C SER A 228 -1.27 -15.45 -12.73
N VAL A 229 -2.55 -15.77 -12.67
CA VAL A 229 -3.40 -15.81 -13.87
C VAL A 229 -3.79 -14.38 -14.23
N THR A 230 -3.21 -13.84 -15.28
CA THR A 230 -3.36 -12.44 -15.68
C THR A 230 -4.75 -12.10 -16.20
N PHE A 231 -5.43 -13.07 -16.83
CA PHE A 231 -6.84 -12.99 -17.20
C PHE A 231 -7.41 -14.36 -17.53
N ASP A 232 -8.64 -14.66 -17.11
CA ASP A 232 -9.31 -15.94 -17.37
C ASP A 232 -10.77 -15.72 -17.79
N THR A 233 -11.03 -15.97 -19.06
CA THR A 233 -12.39 -15.90 -19.64
C THR A 233 -13.19 -17.18 -19.49
N GLY A 234 -12.60 -18.25 -18.95
CA GLY A 234 -13.23 -19.57 -18.80
C GLY A 234 -13.01 -20.54 -19.98
N GLY A 235 -12.48 -20.09 -21.10
CA GLY A 235 -12.24 -20.94 -22.29
C GLY A 235 -13.55 -21.37 -22.95
N ILE A 236 -13.70 -22.68 -23.25
CA ILE A 236 -14.92 -23.25 -23.85
C ILE A 236 -16.13 -23.01 -22.93
N SER A 237 -15.97 -23.15 -21.61
CA SER A 237 -16.97 -22.78 -20.61
C SER A 237 -16.80 -21.30 -20.28
N ILE A 238 -17.21 -20.43 -21.21
CA ILE A 238 -17.01 -18.99 -21.08
C ILE A 238 -17.75 -18.46 -19.84
N LYS A 239 -17.06 -17.60 -19.09
CA LYS A 239 -17.65 -16.93 -17.91
C LYS A 239 -18.70 -15.91 -18.34
N PRO A 240 -19.73 -15.66 -17.49
CA PRO A 240 -20.70 -14.59 -17.73
C PRO A 240 -20.01 -13.23 -17.90
N SER A 241 -20.59 -12.34 -18.70
CA SER A 241 -20.01 -11.00 -18.93
C SER A 241 -19.95 -10.11 -17.68
N GLY A 242 -20.96 -10.27 -16.78
CA GLY A 242 -20.96 -9.54 -15.50
C GLY A 242 -19.85 -10.02 -14.57
N GLY A 243 -18.97 -9.11 -14.14
CA GLY A 243 -17.82 -9.41 -13.28
C GLY A 243 -16.59 -9.97 -14.02
N THR A 244 -16.65 -10.13 -15.35
CA THR A 244 -15.50 -10.62 -16.13
C THR A 244 -14.32 -9.64 -16.05
N GLU A 245 -14.57 -8.35 -15.92
CA GLU A 245 -13.56 -7.32 -15.72
C GLU A 245 -12.74 -7.51 -14.44
N GLU A 246 -13.30 -8.18 -13.43
CA GLU A 246 -12.59 -8.49 -12.18
C GLU A 246 -11.60 -9.65 -12.32
N MET A 247 -11.70 -10.46 -13.37
CA MET A 247 -10.81 -11.62 -13.58
C MET A 247 -9.34 -11.24 -13.76
N LYS A 248 -9.04 -9.99 -14.10
CA LYS A 248 -7.68 -9.46 -14.14
C LYS A 248 -6.99 -9.42 -12.76
N MET A 249 -7.77 -9.44 -11.66
CA MET A 249 -7.23 -9.39 -10.30
C MET A 249 -6.64 -10.73 -9.83
N ASP A 250 -6.87 -11.80 -10.55
CA ASP A 250 -6.42 -13.16 -10.20
C ASP A 250 -4.89 -13.32 -10.20
N MET A 251 -4.15 -12.33 -10.70
CA MET A 251 -2.69 -12.28 -10.66
C MET A 251 -2.14 -11.66 -9.37
N SER A 252 -2.98 -11.20 -8.46
CA SER A 252 -2.57 -10.39 -7.29
C SER A 252 -1.82 -11.17 -6.21
N ALA A 253 -1.82 -12.51 -6.27
CA ALA A 253 -1.08 -13.36 -5.34
C ALA A 253 0.36 -13.68 -5.79
N ALA A 254 0.77 -13.14 -6.94
CA ALA A 254 2.10 -13.35 -7.51
C ALA A 254 3.19 -12.54 -6.81
#